data_9a7b8743c9113c5ed6c81b6820c10f13
#
_entry.id   9a7b8743c9113c5ed6c81b6820c10f13
#
_cell.length_a   1.000
_cell.length_b   1.000
_cell.length_c   1.000
_cell.angle_alpha   90.00
_cell.angle_beta   90.00
_cell.angle_gamma   90.00
#
_symmetry.space_group_name_H-M   'P 1'
#
loop_
_entity.id
_entity.type
_entity.pdbx_description
1 polymer ?
#
loop_
_entity_poly.entity_id
_entity_poly.type
_entity_poly.pdbx_seq_one_letter_code
_entity_poly.pdbx_strand_id
1 'polypeptide(L)'
;LLNNRLSFVGDIYQKETTDMFVTGAELPAVTGYSAPYGNNADMRTRGFEVSLGWTDSFRVANKPFNYSVRLSLWDSKSIITKYTSKSNTLPTLYANTYYEGMELGEIWGYHVVGLFATDEEAQEWGLKAQEKTFWSGDNKSWNAGDLRFADLDESGVVDNGSNRLDDHGDLRKIGNSSPRYHYGINFSANW
;
A
#
# COMPACT_ATOMS: atom_id res chain seq x y z
N LEU A 1 -1.32 -13.03 -35.24
CA LEU A 1 -0.22 -12.34 -35.93
C LEU A 1 0.87 -13.35 -36.31
N LEU A 2 1.78 -13.01 -37.24
CA LEU A 2 2.94 -13.82 -37.65
C LEU A 2 2.57 -15.29 -37.93
N ASN A 3 1.70 -15.53 -38.91
CA ASN A 3 1.21 -16.87 -39.29
C ASN A 3 0.62 -17.65 -38.12
N ASN A 4 -0.18 -17.00 -37.31
CA ASN A 4 -0.83 -17.54 -36.08
C ASN A 4 0.15 -17.97 -34.97
N ARG A 5 1.40 -17.59 -35.01
CA ARG A 5 2.39 -17.88 -33.97
C ARG A 5 2.29 -16.93 -32.78
N LEU A 6 1.96 -15.66 -33.04
CA LEU A 6 1.89 -14.62 -32.04
C LEU A 6 0.43 -14.27 -31.72
N SER A 7 0.03 -14.37 -30.47
CA SER A 7 -1.23 -13.85 -29.92
C SER A 7 -0.95 -12.70 -28.95
N PHE A 8 -1.72 -11.64 -29.03
CA PHE A 8 -1.70 -10.51 -28.11
C PHE A 8 -3.13 -10.17 -27.70
N VAL A 9 -3.33 -10.02 -26.39
CA VAL A 9 -4.57 -9.53 -25.79
C VAL A 9 -4.20 -8.45 -24.82
N GLY A 10 -4.88 -7.33 -24.87
CA GLY A 10 -4.68 -6.21 -23.94
C GLY A 10 -6.00 -5.58 -23.59
N ASP A 11 -6.26 -5.40 -22.29
CA ASP A 11 -7.44 -4.79 -21.74
C ASP A 11 -7.07 -3.65 -20.79
N ILE A 12 -7.83 -2.56 -20.86
CA ILE A 12 -7.76 -1.45 -19.91
C ILE A 12 -9.18 -1.26 -19.38
N TYR A 13 -9.33 -1.21 -18.08
CA TYR A 13 -10.64 -1.12 -17.46
C TYR A 13 -10.73 -0.09 -16.35
N GLN A 14 -11.94 0.39 -16.12
CA GLN A 14 -12.31 1.17 -14.95
C GLN A 14 -13.57 0.56 -14.34
N LYS A 15 -13.51 0.32 -13.02
CA LYS A 15 -14.63 -0.17 -12.22
C LYS A 15 -14.97 0.87 -11.16
N GLU A 16 -16.26 1.22 -11.07
CA GLU A 16 -16.81 2.03 -9.99
C GLU A 16 -17.51 1.09 -9.01
N THR A 17 -17.22 1.24 -7.73
CA THR A 17 -17.94 0.55 -6.65
C THR A 17 -18.57 1.63 -5.79
N THR A 18 -19.88 1.67 -5.74
CA THR A 18 -20.66 2.65 -4.99
C THR A 18 -21.30 2.03 -3.77
N ASP A 19 -21.64 2.87 -2.80
CA ASP A 19 -22.41 2.47 -1.61
C ASP A 19 -21.73 1.35 -0.81
N MET A 20 -20.41 1.39 -0.68
CA MET A 20 -19.66 0.40 0.11
C MET A 20 -20.08 0.46 1.58
N PHE A 21 -20.41 -0.72 2.12
CA PHE A 21 -20.81 -0.87 3.51
C PHE A 21 -19.59 -0.87 4.45
N VAL A 22 -19.26 0.30 4.96
CA VAL A 22 -18.10 0.57 5.81
C VAL A 22 -18.51 1.42 7.01
N THR A 23 -17.61 1.58 7.98
CA THR A 23 -17.83 2.48 9.12
C THR A 23 -18.08 3.91 8.62
N GLY A 24 -19.05 4.58 9.23
CA GLY A 24 -19.39 5.97 8.93
C GLY A 24 -18.57 6.98 9.73
N ALA A 25 -19.10 8.20 9.81
CA ALA A 25 -18.49 9.25 10.64
C ALA A 25 -18.47 8.86 12.12
N GLU A 26 -17.36 9.18 12.78
CA GLU A 26 -17.23 9.01 14.22
C GLU A 26 -18.31 9.80 14.95
N LEU A 27 -18.90 9.16 15.96
CA LEU A 27 -19.85 9.82 16.84
C LEU A 27 -19.11 10.54 17.96
N PRO A 28 -19.68 11.65 18.49
CA PRO A 28 -19.09 12.30 19.65
C PRO A 28 -18.89 11.31 20.80
N ALA A 29 -17.73 11.35 21.45
CA ALA A 29 -17.35 10.41 22.52
C ALA A 29 -18.37 10.35 23.67
N VAL A 30 -19.12 11.43 23.87
CA VAL A 30 -20.20 11.53 24.89
C VAL A 30 -21.33 10.54 24.65
N THR A 31 -21.51 10.03 23.43
CA THR A 31 -22.57 9.06 23.12
C THR A 31 -22.24 7.65 23.59
N GLY A 32 -20.96 7.33 23.80
CA GLY A 32 -20.48 5.99 24.15
C GLY A 32 -20.66 4.92 23.07
N TYR A 33 -21.09 5.29 21.88
CA TYR A 33 -21.30 4.36 20.75
C TYR A 33 -20.19 4.45 19.72
N SER A 34 -19.86 3.31 19.12
CA SER A 34 -18.96 3.24 17.96
C SER A 34 -19.66 3.79 16.71
N ALA A 35 -18.87 4.24 15.74
CA ALA A 35 -19.38 4.69 14.43
C ALA A 35 -20.22 3.58 13.77
N PRO A 36 -21.44 3.86 13.29
CA PRO A 36 -22.29 2.87 12.66
C PRO A 36 -21.76 2.51 11.27
N TYR A 37 -21.99 1.27 10.86
CA TYR A 37 -21.78 0.85 9.49
C TYR A 37 -22.93 1.31 8.60
N GLY A 38 -22.60 1.64 7.35
CA GLY A 38 -23.56 2.07 6.35
C GLY A 38 -22.92 2.18 4.97
N ASN A 39 -23.67 2.64 3.99
CA ASN A 39 -23.20 2.90 2.63
C ASN A 39 -22.42 4.23 2.59
N ASN A 40 -21.20 4.19 3.11
CA ASN A 40 -20.45 5.37 3.49
C ASN A 40 -19.29 5.72 2.56
N ALA A 41 -18.94 4.86 1.61
CA ALA A 41 -17.82 5.09 0.71
C ALA A 41 -18.10 4.65 -0.73
N ASP A 42 -17.45 5.32 -1.67
CA ASP A 42 -17.35 4.93 -3.07
C ASP A 42 -15.88 4.75 -3.44
N MET A 43 -15.61 3.83 -4.38
CA MET A 43 -14.25 3.50 -4.81
C MET A 43 -14.19 3.37 -6.32
N ARG A 44 -13.09 3.83 -6.90
CA ARG A 44 -12.75 3.64 -8.31
C ARG A 44 -11.50 2.79 -8.45
N THR A 45 -11.62 1.70 -9.19
CA THR A 45 -10.48 0.85 -9.57
C THR A 45 -10.17 1.05 -11.04
N ARG A 46 -8.91 1.32 -11.37
CA ARG A 46 -8.37 1.34 -12.73
C ARG A 46 -7.29 0.31 -12.85
N GLY A 47 -7.30 -0.42 -13.96
CA GLY A 47 -6.32 -1.46 -14.19
C GLY A 47 -6.10 -1.73 -15.66
N PHE A 48 -5.05 -2.51 -15.92
CA PHE A 48 -4.76 -3.05 -17.23
C PHE A 48 -4.38 -4.54 -17.11
N GLU A 49 -4.62 -5.28 -18.18
CA GLU A 49 -4.23 -6.67 -18.34
C GLU A 49 -3.61 -6.86 -19.72
N VAL A 50 -2.45 -7.49 -19.79
CA VAL A 50 -1.77 -7.79 -21.05
C VAL A 50 -1.37 -9.25 -21.07
N SER A 51 -1.65 -9.94 -22.18
CA SER A 51 -1.22 -11.30 -22.42
C SER A 51 -0.55 -11.41 -23.78
N LEU A 52 0.64 -11.98 -23.81
CA LEU A 52 1.42 -12.26 -25.01
C LEU A 52 1.67 -13.76 -25.11
N GLY A 53 1.23 -14.39 -26.18
CA GLY A 53 1.42 -15.81 -26.42
C GLY A 53 2.23 -16.05 -27.69
N TRP A 54 3.17 -16.97 -27.60
CA TRP A 54 3.92 -17.49 -28.73
C TRP A 54 3.74 -18.98 -28.85
N THR A 55 3.40 -19.47 -30.03
CA THR A 55 3.27 -20.90 -30.34
C THR A 55 4.01 -21.19 -31.62
N ASP A 56 4.85 -22.21 -31.60
CA ASP A 56 5.57 -22.65 -32.80
C ASP A 56 5.84 -24.14 -32.76
N SER A 57 6.25 -24.68 -33.90
CA SER A 57 6.61 -26.09 -34.06
C SER A 57 7.80 -26.28 -35.00
N PHE A 58 8.64 -27.21 -34.64
CA PHE A 58 9.76 -27.67 -35.49
C PHE A 58 9.93 -29.18 -35.36
N ARG A 59 10.79 -29.77 -36.17
CA ARG A 59 11.05 -31.20 -36.14
C ARG A 59 12.32 -31.52 -35.36
N VAL A 60 12.20 -32.48 -34.41
CA VAL A 60 13.33 -33.08 -33.70
C VAL A 60 13.30 -34.55 -33.96
N ALA A 61 14.39 -35.14 -34.46
CA ALA A 61 14.52 -36.56 -34.79
C ALA A 61 13.31 -37.07 -35.63
N ASN A 62 12.94 -36.32 -36.68
CA ASN A 62 11.80 -36.57 -37.58
C ASN A 62 10.41 -36.56 -36.95
N LYS A 63 10.28 -36.23 -35.66
CA LYS A 63 9.01 -36.04 -34.98
C LYS A 63 8.69 -34.55 -34.76
N PRO A 64 7.42 -34.15 -34.80
CA PRO A 64 7.04 -32.78 -34.53
C PRO A 64 7.27 -32.46 -33.05
N PHE A 65 7.92 -31.33 -32.76
CA PHE A 65 8.03 -30.74 -31.47
C PHE A 65 7.23 -29.44 -31.47
N ASN A 66 6.19 -29.37 -30.63
CA ASN A 66 5.34 -28.21 -30.49
C ASN A 66 5.63 -27.56 -29.15
N TYR A 67 5.72 -26.24 -29.13
CA TYR A 67 5.85 -25.50 -27.89
C TYR A 67 5.02 -24.23 -27.88
N SER A 68 4.62 -23.81 -26.71
CA SER A 68 3.99 -22.51 -26.48
C SER A 68 4.52 -21.84 -25.23
N VAL A 69 4.64 -20.52 -25.29
CA VAL A 69 4.97 -19.65 -24.17
C VAL A 69 3.88 -18.61 -24.07
N ARG A 70 3.35 -18.39 -22.90
CA ARG A 70 2.42 -17.29 -22.60
C ARG A 70 2.94 -16.48 -21.45
N LEU A 71 3.07 -15.17 -21.66
CA LEU A 71 3.39 -14.18 -20.66
C LEU A 71 2.13 -13.39 -20.35
N SER A 72 1.88 -13.13 -19.09
CA SER A 72 0.78 -12.26 -18.63
C SER A 72 1.32 -11.24 -17.65
N LEU A 73 0.78 -10.01 -17.72
CA LEU A 73 1.08 -8.92 -16.82
C LEU A 73 -0.21 -8.15 -16.55
N TRP A 74 -0.52 -7.90 -15.28
CA TRP A 74 -1.65 -7.05 -14.92
C TRP A 74 -1.34 -6.24 -13.66
N ASP A 75 -2.00 -5.11 -13.57
CA ASP A 75 -1.93 -4.24 -12.41
C ASP A 75 -3.24 -3.47 -12.26
N SER A 76 -3.60 -3.14 -11.02
CA SER A 76 -4.75 -2.30 -10.73
C SER A 76 -4.51 -1.42 -9.51
N LYS A 77 -5.15 -0.25 -9.53
CA LYS A 77 -5.13 0.73 -8.46
C LYS A 77 -6.54 1.13 -8.09
N SER A 78 -6.86 1.04 -6.79
CA SER A 78 -8.15 1.41 -6.23
C SER A 78 -8.02 2.67 -5.39
N ILE A 79 -8.87 3.66 -5.63
CA ILE A 79 -8.88 4.95 -4.94
C ILE A 79 -10.27 5.17 -4.36
N ILE A 80 -10.35 5.57 -3.11
CA ILE A 80 -11.58 6.01 -2.46
C ILE A 80 -11.99 7.37 -3.08
N THR A 81 -13.14 7.40 -3.74
CA THR A 81 -13.62 8.61 -4.42
C THR A 81 -14.59 9.43 -3.60
N LYS A 82 -15.19 8.80 -2.59
CA LYS A 82 -16.10 9.45 -1.64
C LYS A 82 -16.02 8.74 -0.30
N TYR A 83 -16.07 9.50 0.78
CA TYR A 83 -16.22 8.97 2.13
C TYR A 83 -17.04 9.92 2.98
N THR A 84 -17.99 9.40 3.76
CA THR A 84 -18.94 10.21 4.54
C THR A 84 -18.28 10.91 5.73
N SER A 85 -17.27 10.27 6.35
CA SER A 85 -16.50 10.90 7.42
C SER A 85 -15.57 11.97 6.85
N LYS A 86 -15.55 13.13 7.49
CA LYS A 86 -14.64 14.24 7.17
C LYS A 86 -13.49 14.35 8.16
N SER A 87 -13.29 13.33 9.01
CA SER A 87 -12.18 13.31 9.97
C SER A 87 -10.81 13.28 9.29
N ASN A 88 -10.74 12.72 8.08
CA ASN A 88 -9.49 12.51 7.32
C ASN A 88 -8.40 11.80 8.15
N THR A 89 -8.83 10.97 9.11
CA THR A 89 -7.93 10.18 9.97
C THR A 89 -7.14 9.19 9.13
N LEU A 90 -5.85 9.12 9.35
CA LEU A 90 -4.97 8.19 8.63
C LEU A 90 -5.24 6.74 9.05
N PRO A 91 -5.11 5.77 8.13
CA PRO A 91 -5.22 4.36 8.47
C PRO A 91 -4.06 3.93 9.36
N THR A 92 -4.36 3.10 10.34
CA THR A 92 -3.38 2.45 11.20
C THR A 92 -3.47 0.94 11.08
N LEU A 93 -2.53 0.19 11.66
CA LEU A 93 -2.58 -1.28 11.68
C LEU A 93 -3.86 -1.83 12.33
N TYR A 94 -4.52 -1.04 13.16
CA TYR A 94 -5.69 -1.45 13.97
C TYR A 94 -6.99 -0.76 13.58
N ALA A 95 -6.94 0.26 12.72
CA ALA A 95 -8.11 1.05 12.33
C ALA A 95 -8.23 1.13 10.81
N ASN A 96 -9.28 0.51 10.28
CA ASN A 96 -9.68 0.63 8.87
C ASN A 96 -10.44 1.95 8.70
N THR A 97 -9.72 3.04 8.59
CA THR A 97 -10.25 4.36 8.26
C THR A 97 -10.01 4.65 6.78
N TYR A 98 -10.91 5.45 6.21
CA TYR A 98 -10.78 5.91 4.82
C TYR A 98 -10.79 7.43 4.78
N TYR A 99 -10.25 7.99 3.71
CA TYR A 99 -10.42 9.40 3.35
C TYR A 99 -10.53 9.53 1.82
N GLU A 100 -11.10 10.61 1.35
CA GLU A 100 -11.23 10.85 -0.09
C GLU A 100 -9.84 11.04 -0.73
N GLY A 101 -9.57 10.29 -1.80
CA GLY A 101 -8.27 10.24 -2.46
C GLY A 101 -7.31 9.17 -1.94
N MET A 102 -7.68 8.47 -0.87
CA MET A 102 -6.90 7.35 -0.33
C MET A 102 -6.73 6.24 -1.37
N GLU A 103 -5.51 5.78 -1.56
CA GLU A 103 -5.25 4.54 -2.27
C GLU A 103 -5.48 3.35 -1.34
N LEU A 104 -6.31 2.41 -1.75
CA LEU A 104 -6.61 1.25 -0.92
C LEU A 104 -5.33 0.46 -0.62
N GLY A 105 -5.13 0.17 0.66
CA GLY A 105 -3.96 -0.57 1.13
C GLY A 105 -2.73 0.29 1.41
N GLU A 106 -2.79 1.62 1.32
CA GLU A 106 -1.65 2.48 1.65
C GLU A 106 -1.23 2.31 3.11
N ILE A 107 0.09 2.35 3.31
CA ILE A 107 0.72 2.21 4.62
C ILE A 107 1.42 3.52 4.95
N TRP A 108 1.05 4.10 6.09
CA TRP A 108 1.70 5.27 6.65
C TRP A 108 2.68 4.85 7.74
N GLY A 109 3.81 5.51 7.79
CA GLY A 109 4.85 5.23 8.77
C GLY A 109 5.95 6.29 8.75
N TYR A 110 6.87 6.18 9.70
CA TYR A 110 7.99 7.09 9.82
C TYR A 110 9.12 6.73 8.86
N HIS A 111 9.81 7.74 8.38
CA HIS A 111 10.96 7.56 7.50
C HIS A 111 12.22 7.27 8.33
N VAL A 112 12.83 6.11 8.11
CA VAL A 112 14.08 5.71 8.76
C VAL A 112 15.25 6.35 8.02
N VAL A 113 16.07 7.12 8.73
CA VAL A 113 17.30 7.74 8.18
C VAL A 113 18.56 6.93 8.47
N GLY A 114 18.48 5.96 9.37
CA GLY A 114 19.60 5.09 9.72
C GLY A 114 19.42 4.41 11.08
N LEU A 115 20.53 3.96 11.63
CA LEU A 115 20.63 3.46 12.99
C LEU A 115 21.49 4.42 13.80
N PHE A 116 21.26 4.48 15.11
CA PHE A 116 22.16 5.20 16.00
C PHE A 116 23.53 4.50 16.06
N ALA A 117 24.59 5.26 15.90
CA ALA A 117 25.95 4.71 15.91
C ALA A 117 26.47 4.44 17.32
N THR A 118 26.07 5.25 18.31
CA THR A 118 26.47 5.14 19.71
C THR A 118 25.29 5.33 20.65
N ASP A 119 25.43 4.87 21.89
CA ASP A 119 24.42 5.06 22.94
C ASP A 119 24.23 6.54 23.28
N GLU A 120 25.32 7.34 23.23
CA GLU A 120 25.26 8.78 23.50
C GLU A 120 24.41 9.49 22.40
N GLU A 121 24.64 9.17 21.12
CA GLU A 121 23.84 9.71 20.03
C GLU A 121 22.37 9.31 20.18
N ALA A 122 22.12 8.04 20.51
CA ALA A 122 20.77 7.52 20.70
C ALA A 122 20.04 8.22 21.83
N GLN A 123 20.71 8.44 22.96
CA GLN A 123 20.12 9.13 24.10
C GLN A 123 19.88 10.61 23.80
N GLU A 124 20.84 11.28 23.18
CA GLU A 124 20.70 12.70 22.86
C GLU A 124 19.55 12.96 21.88
N TRP A 125 19.49 12.25 20.77
CA TRP A 125 18.44 12.41 19.75
C TRP A 125 17.12 11.74 20.16
N GLY A 126 17.18 10.50 20.65
CA GLY A 126 15.99 9.72 21.00
C GLY A 126 15.16 10.38 22.09
N LEU A 127 15.79 10.84 23.17
CA LEU A 127 15.10 11.51 24.27
C LEU A 127 14.49 12.85 23.86
N LYS A 128 15.15 13.60 22.97
CA LYS A 128 14.65 14.91 22.52
C LYS A 128 13.54 14.78 21.48
N ALA A 129 13.74 13.92 20.48
CA ALA A 129 12.91 13.90 19.28
C ALA A 129 11.92 12.72 19.21
N GLN A 130 12.30 11.52 19.68
CA GLN A 130 11.52 10.31 19.46
C GLN A 130 10.82 9.77 20.71
N GLU A 131 11.21 10.14 21.90
CA GLU A 131 10.78 9.49 23.14
C GLU A 131 9.27 9.52 23.34
N LYS A 132 8.64 10.67 23.10
CA LYS A 132 7.22 10.88 23.40
C LYS A 132 6.28 10.10 22.47
N THR A 133 6.74 9.78 21.27
CA THR A 133 5.93 9.17 20.22
C THR A 133 5.89 7.66 20.32
N PHE A 134 7.00 7.02 20.70
CA PHE A 134 7.15 5.58 20.55
C PHE A 134 7.07 4.78 21.84
N TRP A 135 7.13 5.41 23.02
CA TRP A 135 7.20 4.70 24.28
C TRP A 135 6.19 5.20 25.30
N SER A 136 5.40 4.25 25.79
CA SER A 136 4.58 4.42 26.97
C SER A 136 5.12 3.49 28.05
N GLY A 137 5.88 3.97 29.02
CA GLY A 137 6.42 3.18 30.14
C GLY A 137 7.69 3.77 30.75
N ASP A 138 8.14 3.17 31.85
CA ASP A 138 9.22 3.73 32.68
C ASP A 138 10.65 3.35 32.21
N ASN A 139 10.79 2.38 31.28
CA ASN A 139 12.09 1.92 30.77
C ASN A 139 12.33 2.48 29.36
N LYS A 140 12.58 3.76 29.27
CA LYS A 140 12.77 4.48 28.03
C LYS A 140 14.25 4.66 27.78
N SER A 141 14.84 3.85 26.93
CA SER A 141 16.22 4.04 26.47
C SER A 141 16.35 3.74 25.00
N TRP A 142 16.90 4.68 24.26
CA TRP A 142 17.40 4.45 22.91
C TRP A 142 18.86 4.06 23.01
N ASN A 143 19.30 3.09 22.23
CA ASN A 143 20.64 2.54 22.26
C ASN A 143 21.23 2.49 20.84
N ALA A 144 22.54 2.32 20.77
CA ALA A 144 23.22 2.04 19.51
C ALA A 144 22.57 0.85 18.80
N GLY A 145 22.29 0.99 17.50
CA GLY A 145 21.60 -0.02 16.70
C GLY A 145 20.08 0.13 16.62
N ASP A 146 19.47 1.01 17.42
CA ASP A 146 18.05 1.33 17.28
C ASP A 146 17.80 2.23 16.06
N LEU A 147 16.56 2.21 15.56
CA LEU A 147 16.15 2.99 14.39
C LEU A 147 16.12 4.49 14.71
N ARG A 148 16.75 5.28 13.84
CA ARG A 148 16.67 6.73 13.85
C ARG A 148 15.68 7.19 12.80
N PHE A 149 14.64 7.92 13.22
CA PHE A 149 13.61 8.47 12.35
C PHE A 149 13.89 9.93 11.99
N ALA A 150 13.40 10.36 10.84
CA ALA A 150 13.52 11.73 10.38
C ALA A 150 12.42 12.60 11.02
N ASP A 151 12.81 13.79 11.46
CA ASP A 151 11.93 14.92 11.70
C ASP A 151 11.73 15.62 10.35
N LEU A 152 10.60 15.39 9.71
CA LEU A 152 10.32 15.82 8.32
C LEU A 152 9.55 17.14 8.24
N ASP A 153 8.95 17.57 9.33
CA ASP A 153 8.27 18.86 9.46
C ASP A 153 9.09 19.92 10.21
N GLU A 154 10.32 19.51 10.65
CA GLU A 154 11.28 20.37 11.36
C GLU A 154 10.73 20.93 12.68
N SER A 155 9.79 20.21 13.31
CA SER A 155 9.22 20.59 14.60
C SER A 155 10.18 20.38 15.78
N GLY A 156 11.24 19.58 15.58
CA GLY A 156 12.16 19.14 16.61
C GLY A 156 11.69 17.92 17.40
N VAL A 157 10.56 17.32 17.01
CA VAL A 157 9.99 16.12 17.62
C VAL A 157 9.45 15.22 16.51
N VAL A 158 9.85 13.95 16.51
CA VAL A 158 9.27 12.96 15.59
C VAL A 158 7.93 12.48 16.14
N ASP A 159 6.85 12.88 15.50
CA ASP A 159 5.50 12.50 15.92
C ASP A 159 4.53 12.29 14.73
N ASN A 160 3.32 11.90 15.04
CA ASN A 160 2.25 11.66 14.06
C ASN A 160 1.26 12.83 13.95
N GLY A 161 1.57 13.99 14.52
CA GLY A 161 0.65 15.11 14.62
C GLY A 161 -0.68 14.70 15.26
N SER A 162 -1.78 15.12 14.68
CA SER A 162 -3.12 14.65 15.06
C SER A 162 -3.55 13.37 14.34
N ASN A 163 -2.65 12.69 13.64
CA ASN A 163 -2.89 11.48 12.84
C ASN A 163 -3.96 11.69 11.75
N ARG A 164 -3.93 12.83 11.09
CA ARG A 164 -4.86 13.22 10.03
C ARG A 164 -4.10 13.57 8.76
N LEU A 165 -4.79 13.52 7.63
CA LEU A 165 -4.20 13.82 6.33
C LEU A 165 -3.64 15.26 6.23
N ASP A 166 -4.27 16.20 6.90
CA ASP A 166 -3.89 17.61 6.96
C ASP A 166 -2.91 17.93 8.11
N ASP A 167 -2.72 17.00 9.02
CA ASP A 167 -1.78 17.13 10.15
C ASP A 167 -1.28 15.73 10.54
N HIS A 168 -0.30 15.25 9.78
CA HIS A 168 0.25 13.90 9.90
C HIS A 168 1.66 13.88 10.50
N GLY A 169 2.16 15.03 10.99
CA GLY A 169 3.52 15.15 11.52
C GLY A 169 4.55 14.58 10.55
N ASP A 170 5.39 13.68 11.05
CA ASP A 170 6.45 13.03 10.29
C ASP A 170 6.02 11.77 9.55
N LEU A 171 4.75 11.36 9.68
CA LEU A 171 4.25 10.23 8.92
C LEU A 171 4.29 10.50 7.41
N ARG A 172 4.70 9.52 6.66
CA ARG A 172 4.70 9.54 5.19
C ARG A 172 4.15 8.21 4.67
N LYS A 173 3.64 8.25 3.46
CA LYS A 173 3.24 7.02 2.76
C LYS A 173 4.50 6.22 2.42
N ILE A 174 4.72 5.12 3.13
CA ILE A 174 5.92 4.28 3.02
C ILE A 174 5.71 3.04 2.17
N GLY A 175 4.46 2.68 1.87
CA GLY A 175 4.17 1.52 1.06
C GLY A 175 2.69 1.33 0.78
N ASN A 176 2.38 0.19 0.19
CA ASN A 176 1.02 -0.27 -0.05
C ASN A 176 0.95 -1.78 0.16
N SER A 177 -0.03 -2.25 0.90
CA SER A 177 -0.26 -3.68 1.16
C SER A 177 -0.88 -4.42 -0.02
N SER A 178 -1.42 -3.70 -1.01
CA SER A 178 -1.94 -4.28 -2.25
C SER A 178 -0.78 -4.57 -3.19
N PRO A 179 -0.54 -5.83 -3.57
CA PRO A 179 0.51 -6.17 -4.52
C PRO A 179 0.33 -5.43 -5.85
N ARG A 180 1.43 -4.98 -6.43
CA ARG A 180 1.47 -4.31 -7.73
C ARG A 180 2.18 -5.22 -8.73
N TYR A 181 1.81 -5.08 -10.00
CA TYR A 181 2.46 -5.79 -11.12
C TYR A 181 2.50 -7.30 -10.96
N HIS A 182 1.34 -7.91 -11.08
CA HIS A 182 1.23 -9.36 -11.14
C HIS A 182 1.71 -9.86 -12.52
N TYR A 183 2.51 -10.90 -12.53
CA TYR A 183 2.98 -11.50 -13.76
C TYR A 183 2.88 -13.02 -13.71
N GLY A 184 2.74 -13.62 -14.87
CA GLY A 184 2.70 -15.07 -15.04
C GLY A 184 3.42 -15.51 -16.28
N ILE A 185 4.09 -16.65 -16.21
CA ILE A 185 4.74 -17.31 -17.33
C ILE A 185 4.22 -18.73 -17.41
N ASN A 186 3.63 -19.08 -18.54
CA ASN A 186 3.20 -20.45 -18.81
C ASN A 186 4.02 -20.99 -20.00
N PHE A 187 4.61 -22.16 -19.82
CA PHE A 187 5.33 -22.88 -20.86
C PHE A 187 4.69 -24.26 -21.05
N SER A 188 4.47 -24.66 -22.28
CA SER A 188 4.11 -26.03 -22.62
C SER A 188 4.92 -26.53 -23.80
N ALA A 189 5.25 -27.81 -23.78
CA ALA A 189 5.96 -28.49 -24.85
C ALA A 189 5.39 -29.91 -25.03
N ASN A 190 5.35 -30.36 -26.26
CA ASN A 190 4.89 -31.70 -26.65
C ASN A 190 5.79 -32.23 -27.76
N TRP A 191 6.28 -33.45 -27.57
CA TRP A 191 7.17 -34.14 -28.50
C TRP A 191 6.73 -35.55 -28.77
#